data_abda6e73a93997dd81a8dcb7e8b147af
#
_entry.id   abda6e73a93997dd81a8dcb7e8b147af
#
_cell.length_a   1.000
_cell.length_b   1.000
_cell.length_c   1.000
_cell.angle_alpha   90.00
_cell.angle_beta   90.00
_cell.angle_gamma   90.00
#
_symmetry.space_group_name_H-M   'P 1'
#
loop_
_entity.id
_entity.type
_entity.pdbx_description
1 polymer ?
#
loop_
_entity_poly.entity_id
_entity_poly.type
_entity_poly.pdbx_seq_one_letter_code
_entity_poly.pdbx_strand_id
1 'polypeptide(L)'
;MSEIQKAIEKLMDNRQTARMGGGQKAIDKQHEKGKYTARERIAMLLDEGSFEEFDMFVTHRCYDFGMDAKHTFGDGVVTGYGTIAGRLVYVFAQDFTVTAGSLSISLADKICKVMDMAVRNGAPCIGLNDSGGARIQEGVNALAGYANIFQRNVMASGVIPQISAIFGPCAGGAVYSPALTDFIIMRRETSNMFLTGPKVVKTVTGEDVTQEQLGGANMHTTKSGVAQFAVDSEEEGLKLIRDLLSYMPQNYTALVPDQPCTDDIARKEDILNDIIPDNPNKPYDMMEVIKAIVDNGEFLESAAAYAKNIITGFARFNGQSVGIIANQPKFMAGVLDINASRKAARFVRFCDAFNIPLVTLVDVPGFLPGTAQEYGGVITHGAKLLFAYCEATVPKVTVTLRKAYGGAYIVMSSKHIRGDVNYAWPTAEIAVMGASGAVEVLHAKALAGFENKEDKAKFVAEKEQEYRDKFSNPYNAARYGYIDDVIEPRNTRFRVIRALESLRNKRLENPAKRHNNIPL
;
A
#
# COMPACT_ATOMS: atom_id res chain seq x y z
N MET A 1 -43.35 39.51 -0.80
CA MET A 1 -42.05 38.84 -0.53
C MET A 1 -40.94 39.88 -0.62
N SER A 2 -40.08 39.98 0.36
CA SER A 2 -38.95 40.92 0.31
C SER A 2 -37.91 40.50 -0.75
N GLU A 3 -37.08 41.42 -1.23
CA GLU A 3 -36.03 41.11 -2.20
C GLU A 3 -35.05 40.06 -1.66
N ILE A 4 -34.77 40.11 -0.35
CA ILE A 4 -33.90 39.08 0.29
C ILE A 4 -34.57 37.69 0.29
N GLN A 5 -35.88 37.61 0.49
CA GLN A 5 -36.61 36.34 0.41
C GLN A 5 -36.56 35.73 -0.99
N LYS A 6 -36.74 36.56 -2.04
CA LYS A 6 -36.59 36.12 -3.44
C LYS A 6 -35.17 35.64 -3.73
N ALA A 7 -34.15 36.34 -3.19
CA ALA A 7 -32.74 35.92 -3.35
C ALA A 7 -32.43 34.58 -2.66
N ILE A 8 -33.02 34.36 -1.47
CA ILE A 8 -32.89 33.09 -0.73
C ILE A 8 -33.58 31.95 -1.50
N GLU A 9 -34.78 32.16 -2.02
CA GLU A 9 -35.48 31.16 -2.85
C GLU A 9 -34.64 30.78 -4.06
N LYS A 10 -34.12 31.76 -4.81
CA LYS A 10 -33.23 31.52 -5.94
C LYS A 10 -31.96 30.73 -5.54
N LEU A 11 -31.38 31.03 -4.37
CA LEU A 11 -30.24 30.29 -3.85
C LEU A 11 -30.61 28.79 -3.61
N MET A 12 -31.77 28.56 -2.99
CA MET A 12 -32.22 27.17 -2.71
C MET A 12 -32.51 26.41 -3.99
N ASP A 13 -33.12 27.02 -5.00
CA ASP A 13 -33.36 26.45 -6.32
C ASP A 13 -32.04 26.09 -7.03
N ASN A 14 -31.07 27.01 -7.02
CA ASN A 14 -29.76 26.78 -7.62
C ASN A 14 -29.02 25.65 -6.89
N ARG A 15 -29.07 25.58 -5.55
CA ARG A 15 -28.50 24.49 -4.77
C ARG A 15 -29.16 23.16 -5.09
N GLN A 16 -30.49 23.12 -5.22
CA GLN A 16 -31.20 21.91 -5.61
C GLN A 16 -30.80 21.47 -7.01
N THR A 17 -30.72 22.39 -7.97
CA THR A 17 -30.24 22.10 -9.33
C THR A 17 -28.81 21.53 -9.32
N ALA A 18 -27.90 22.14 -8.56
CA ALA A 18 -26.52 21.66 -8.42
C ALA A 18 -26.45 20.25 -7.80
N ARG A 19 -27.31 19.96 -6.83
CA ARG A 19 -27.38 18.62 -6.19
C ARG A 19 -27.88 17.54 -7.13
N MET A 20 -28.70 17.88 -8.10
CA MET A 20 -29.20 16.94 -9.10
C MET A 20 -28.18 16.56 -10.18
N GLY A 21 -27.03 17.26 -10.26
CA GLY A 21 -25.97 16.95 -11.22
C GLY A 21 -26.49 16.84 -12.66
N GLY A 22 -26.37 15.66 -13.26
CA GLY A 22 -26.91 15.37 -14.61
C GLY A 22 -28.42 15.18 -14.69
N GLY A 23 -29.15 15.35 -13.57
CA GLY A 23 -30.59 15.19 -13.44
C GLY A 23 -31.05 13.78 -13.10
N GLN A 24 -32.32 13.64 -12.68
CA GLN A 24 -32.86 12.38 -12.14
C GLN A 24 -32.64 11.18 -13.06
N LYS A 25 -32.86 11.35 -14.36
CA LYS A 25 -32.65 10.25 -15.34
C LYS A 25 -31.21 9.73 -15.39
N ALA A 26 -30.22 10.61 -15.16
CA ALA A 26 -28.81 10.20 -15.13
C ALA A 26 -28.45 9.54 -13.79
N ILE A 27 -29.07 9.99 -12.69
CA ILE A 27 -28.98 9.36 -11.37
C ILE A 27 -29.54 7.95 -11.41
N ASP A 28 -30.76 7.79 -11.95
CA ASP A 28 -31.41 6.47 -12.08
C ASP A 28 -30.53 5.46 -12.85
N LYS A 29 -29.93 5.91 -13.97
CA LYS A 29 -28.99 5.09 -14.74
C LYS A 29 -27.71 4.73 -13.99
N GLN A 30 -27.27 5.56 -13.05
CA GLN A 30 -26.12 5.27 -12.19
C GLN A 30 -26.50 4.16 -11.20
N HIS A 31 -27.68 4.29 -10.57
CA HIS A 31 -28.22 3.30 -9.64
C HIS A 31 -28.54 1.96 -10.31
N GLU A 32 -29.11 1.95 -11.53
CA GLU A 32 -29.34 0.74 -12.32
C GLU A 32 -28.06 -0.09 -12.55
N LYS A 33 -26.90 0.56 -12.55
CA LYS A 33 -25.58 -0.08 -12.62
C LYS A 33 -25.01 -0.50 -11.26
N GLY A 34 -25.79 -0.36 -10.19
CA GLY A 34 -25.38 -0.62 -8.83
C GLY A 34 -24.29 0.35 -8.32
N LYS A 35 -24.28 1.59 -8.83
CA LYS A 35 -23.30 2.63 -8.46
C LYS A 35 -24.00 3.79 -7.78
N TYR A 36 -23.33 4.39 -6.81
CA TYR A 36 -23.78 5.62 -6.15
C TYR A 36 -23.37 6.88 -6.92
N THR A 37 -24.07 7.97 -6.66
CA THR A 37 -23.67 9.32 -7.11
C THR A 37 -22.47 9.83 -6.31
N ALA A 38 -21.79 10.86 -6.82
CA ALA A 38 -20.68 11.48 -6.10
C ALA A 38 -21.06 11.98 -4.69
N ARG A 39 -22.27 12.53 -4.55
CA ARG A 39 -22.78 13.06 -3.27
C ARG A 39 -23.12 11.97 -2.27
N GLU A 40 -23.72 10.88 -2.72
CA GLU A 40 -24.01 9.71 -1.88
C GLU A 40 -22.70 9.07 -1.36
N ARG A 41 -21.69 8.95 -2.21
CA ARG A 41 -20.36 8.46 -1.82
C ARG A 41 -19.72 9.33 -0.73
N ILE A 42 -19.79 10.68 -0.87
CA ILE A 42 -19.27 11.61 0.13
C ILE A 42 -20.05 11.49 1.44
N ALA A 43 -21.38 11.41 1.37
CA ALA A 43 -22.23 11.27 2.56
C ALA A 43 -21.97 9.97 3.33
N MET A 44 -21.66 8.87 2.63
CA MET A 44 -21.30 7.60 3.27
C MET A 44 -19.85 7.57 3.80
N LEU A 45 -18.96 8.36 3.19
CA LEU A 45 -17.55 8.39 3.60
C LEU A 45 -17.33 9.23 4.86
N LEU A 46 -17.93 10.40 4.92
CA LEU A 46 -17.67 11.40 5.96
C LEU A 46 -18.59 11.21 7.17
N ASP A 47 -18.21 11.81 8.29
CA ASP A 47 -19.04 11.87 9.47
C ASP A 47 -20.30 12.71 9.17
N GLU A 48 -21.44 12.29 9.71
CA GLU A 48 -22.72 12.92 9.44
C GLU A 48 -22.70 14.44 9.74
N GLY A 49 -23.19 15.24 8.80
CA GLY A 49 -23.27 16.70 8.92
C GLY A 49 -21.92 17.44 8.83
N SER A 50 -20.80 16.74 8.61
CA SER A 50 -19.47 17.39 8.58
C SER A 50 -19.07 17.95 7.22
N PHE A 51 -19.78 17.61 6.15
CA PHE A 51 -19.37 17.98 4.78
C PHE A 51 -19.66 19.44 4.45
N GLU A 52 -18.62 20.18 4.07
CA GLU A 52 -18.71 21.54 3.51
C GLU A 52 -18.23 21.53 2.05
N GLU A 53 -19.15 21.82 1.14
CA GLU A 53 -18.88 21.78 -0.30
C GLU A 53 -18.28 23.10 -0.79
N PHE A 54 -17.24 22.98 -1.62
CA PHE A 54 -16.64 24.10 -2.34
C PHE A 54 -17.06 24.14 -3.80
N ASP A 55 -17.18 25.35 -4.36
CA ASP A 55 -17.34 25.59 -5.79
C ASP A 55 -18.55 24.86 -6.42
N MET A 56 -19.64 24.73 -5.64
CA MET A 56 -20.89 24.08 -6.07
C MET A 56 -21.45 24.69 -7.38
N PHE A 57 -21.27 25.99 -7.60
CA PHE A 57 -21.84 26.73 -8.73
C PHE A 57 -20.87 26.95 -9.90
N VAL A 58 -19.65 26.38 -9.83
CA VAL A 58 -18.70 26.44 -10.95
C VAL A 58 -19.27 25.64 -12.13
N THR A 59 -19.11 26.18 -13.33
CA THR A 59 -19.45 25.54 -14.59
C THR A 59 -18.21 25.47 -15.50
N HIS A 60 -18.25 24.64 -16.55
CA HIS A 60 -17.18 24.63 -17.54
C HIS A 60 -17.06 25.95 -18.31
N ARG A 61 -15.93 26.15 -18.99
CA ARG A 61 -15.60 27.33 -19.79
C ARG A 61 -15.49 27.01 -21.30
N CYS A 62 -16.06 25.88 -21.72
CA CYS A 62 -16.06 25.45 -23.11
C CYS A 62 -17.31 25.98 -23.82
N TYR A 63 -17.11 26.56 -24.99
CA TYR A 63 -18.19 27.11 -25.83
C TYR A 63 -18.29 26.39 -27.18
N ASP A 64 -17.35 25.50 -27.49
CA ASP A 64 -17.31 24.73 -28.74
C ASP A 64 -18.17 23.47 -28.66
N PHE A 65 -18.50 22.91 -29.81
CA PHE A 65 -19.22 21.62 -29.96
C PHE A 65 -20.55 21.56 -29.19
N GLY A 66 -21.25 22.70 -29.09
CA GLY A 66 -22.56 22.80 -28.41
C GLY A 66 -22.49 22.69 -26.88
N MET A 67 -21.30 22.93 -26.31
CA MET A 67 -21.14 22.99 -24.86
C MET A 67 -21.71 24.26 -24.23
N ASP A 68 -21.79 25.35 -25.00
CA ASP A 68 -22.41 26.62 -24.63
C ASP A 68 -23.87 26.48 -24.13
N ALA A 69 -24.58 25.43 -24.59
CA ALA A 69 -25.94 25.12 -24.16
C ALA A 69 -26.00 24.18 -22.93
N LYS A 70 -24.88 23.74 -22.35
CA LYS A 70 -24.82 22.67 -21.34
C LYS A 70 -24.07 23.09 -20.07
N HIS A 71 -24.47 24.20 -19.46
CA HIS A 71 -23.88 24.68 -18.21
C HIS A 71 -24.46 23.97 -16.99
N THR A 72 -23.83 22.86 -16.57
CA THR A 72 -24.19 22.13 -15.35
C THR A 72 -23.36 22.63 -14.17
N PHE A 73 -24.01 22.99 -13.06
CA PHE A 73 -23.32 23.35 -11.82
C PHE A 73 -22.44 22.19 -11.32
N GLY A 74 -21.30 22.54 -10.76
CA GLY A 74 -20.32 21.60 -10.24
C GLY A 74 -19.38 20.98 -11.29
N ASP A 75 -19.72 21.08 -12.58
CA ASP A 75 -18.94 20.64 -13.74
C ASP A 75 -18.38 19.20 -13.64
N GLY A 76 -19.16 18.28 -13.06
CA GLY A 76 -18.80 16.86 -13.00
C GLY A 76 -17.85 16.45 -11.86
N VAL A 77 -17.68 17.32 -10.84
CA VAL A 77 -16.99 16.95 -9.60
C VAL A 77 -17.57 17.66 -8.39
N VAL A 78 -17.76 16.93 -7.30
CA VAL A 78 -18.10 17.46 -5.98
C VAL A 78 -16.82 17.54 -5.17
N THR A 79 -16.51 18.71 -4.61
CA THR A 79 -15.27 18.99 -3.90
C THR A 79 -15.55 19.68 -2.57
N GLY A 80 -14.77 19.38 -1.54
CA GLY A 80 -14.93 20.00 -0.24
C GLY A 80 -14.08 19.35 0.84
N TYR A 81 -14.50 19.53 2.09
CA TYR A 81 -13.88 18.92 3.25
C TYR A 81 -14.94 18.44 4.24
N GLY A 82 -14.54 17.58 5.14
CA GLY A 82 -15.34 17.09 6.25
C GLY A 82 -14.47 16.36 7.25
N THR A 83 -15.08 15.51 8.06
CA THR A 83 -14.32 14.70 9.02
C THR A 83 -14.55 13.22 8.82
N ILE A 84 -13.55 12.43 9.22
CA ILE A 84 -13.62 10.97 9.39
C ILE A 84 -13.15 10.66 10.81
N ALA A 85 -14.05 10.12 11.64
CA ALA A 85 -13.80 9.92 13.07
C ALA A 85 -13.28 11.20 13.76
N GLY A 86 -13.90 12.34 13.45
CA GLY A 86 -13.55 13.66 13.96
C GLY A 86 -12.28 14.29 13.36
N ARG A 87 -11.56 13.60 12.48
CA ARG A 87 -10.32 14.10 11.85
C ARG A 87 -10.62 14.77 10.50
N LEU A 88 -10.09 15.97 10.29
CA LEU A 88 -10.23 16.70 9.03
C LEU A 88 -9.67 15.91 7.85
N VAL A 89 -10.46 15.84 6.77
CA VAL A 89 -10.06 15.32 5.47
C VAL A 89 -10.59 16.20 4.35
N TYR A 90 -9.86 16.24 3.23
CA TYR A 90 -10.31 16.86 2.00
C TYR A 90 -10.71 15.78 1.00
N VAL A 91 -11.80 16.04 0.26
CA VAL A 91 -12.36 15.05 -0.66
C VAL A 91 -12.76 15.69 -1.99
N PHE A 92 -12.53 14.95 -3.06
CA PHE A 92 -13.17 15.21 -4.36
C PHE A 92 -13.81 13.91 -4.85
N ALA A 93 -15.00 14.01 -5.44
CA ALA A 93 -15.72 12.89 -6.02
C ALA A 93 -16.19 13.25 -7.43
N GLN A 94 -15.72 12.50 -8.43
CA GLN A 94 -16.14 12.71 -9.80
C GLN A 94 -17.58 12.23 -9.99
N ASP A 95 -18.41 13.10 -10.60
CA ASP A 95 -19.81 12.83 -10.85
C ASP A 95 -20.02 12.35 -12.28
N PHE A 96 -20.14 11.03 -12.43
CA PHE A 96 -20.35 10.41 -13.74
C PHE A 96 -21.68 10.81 -14.40
N THR A 97 -22.63 11.33 -13.65
CA THR A 97 -23.92 11.83 -14.17
C THR A 97 -23.75 13.08 -15.04
N VAL A 98 -22.68 13.86 -14.82
CA VAL A 98 -22.35 15.07 -15.57
C VAL A 98 -21.22 14.80 -16.55
N THR A 99 -21.54 14.75 -17.84
CA THR A 99 -20.57 14.55 -18.94
C THR A 99 -19.61 13.38 -18.67
N ALA A 100 -20.14 12.28 -18.08
CA ALA A 100 -19.40 11.10 -17.67
C ALA A 100 -18.20 11.38 -16.74
N GLY A 101 -18.27 12.41 -15.90
CA GLY A 101 -17.16 12.81 -15.02
C GLY A 101 -15.88 13.19 -15.76
N SER A 102 -15.96 13.54 -17.06
CA SER A 102 -14.79 13.85 -17.88
C SER A 102 -14.12 15.14 -17.45
N LEU A 103 -12.78 15.13 -17.43
CA LEU A 103 -12.00 16.25 -16.93
C LEU A 103 -12.03 17.45 -17.88
N SER A 104 -12.56 18.55 -17.40
CA SER A 104 -12.43 19.91 -17.95
C SER A 104 -11.34 20.67 -17.21
N ILE A 105 -10.95 21.83 -17.69
CA ILE A 105 -10.06 22.71 -16.93
C ILE A 105 -10.73 23.23 -15.65
N SER A 106 -12.03 23.53 -15.67
CA SER A 106 -12.79 23.98 -14.48
C SER A 106 -12.91 22.88 -13.43
N LEU A 107 -13.15 21.63 -13.85
CA LEU A 107 -13.15 20.48 -12.96
C LEU A 107 -11.78 20.29 -12.32
N ALA A 108 -10.70 20.38 -13.11
CA ALA A 108 -9.34 20.29 -12.63
C ALA A 108 -9.00 21.40 -11.61
N ASP A 109 -9.41 22.64 -11.87
CA ASP A 109 -9.21 23.79 -10.96
C ASP A 109 -9.84 23.52 -9.58
N LYS A 110 -11.04 22.92 -9.54
CA LYS A 110 -11.73 22.55 -8.29
C LYS A 110 -10.94 21.48 -7.52
N ILE A 111 -10.48 20.43 -8.20
CA ILE A 111 -9.65 19.37 -7.57
C ILE A 111 -8.34 19.97 -7.07
N CYS A 112 -7.66 20.77 -7.87
CA CYS A 112 -6.42 21.44 -7.50
C CYS A 112 -6.57 22.30 -6.25
N LYS A 113 -7.66 23.08 -6.16
CA LYS A 113 -7.98 23.89 -4.98
C LYS A 113 -8.09 23.04 -3.71
N VAL A 114 -8.81 21.93 -3.77
CA VAL A 114 -8.96 21.01 -2.63
C VAL A 114 -7.64 20.40 -2.23
N MET A 115 -6.82 19.96 -3.20
CA MET A 115 -5.48 19.42 -2.94
C MET A 115 -4.54 20.46 -2.32
N ASP A 116 -4.55 21.68 -2.82
CA ASP A 116 -3.76 22.80 -2.25
C ASP A 116 -4.18 23.09 -0.81
N MET A 117 -5.47 23.06 -0.51
CA MET A 117 -5.98 23.24 0.85
C MET A 117 -5.62 22.08 1.76
N ALA A 118 -5.68 20.85 1.27
CA ALA A 118 -5.27 19.66 2.02
C ALA A 118 -3.80 19.75 2.45
N VAL A 119 -2.91 20.12 1.54
CA VAL A 119 -1.47 20.28 1.84
C VAL A 119 -1.25 21.44 2.84
N ARG A 120 -1.89 22.60 2.63
CA ARG A 120 -1.73 23.77 3.52
C ARG A 120 -2.22 23.51 4.94
N ASN A 121 -3.26 22.69 5.10
CA ASN A 121 -3.83 22.34 6.41
C ASN A 121 -3.27 21.03 6.97
N GLY A 122 -2.36 20.35 6.24
CA GLY A 122 -1.76 19.09 6.67
C GLY A 122 -2.79 17.98 6.91
N ALA A 123 -3.78 17.84 6.02
CA ALA A 123 -4.86 16.87 6.16
C ALA A 123 -4.90 15.90 4.97
N PRO A 124 -5.32 14.63 5.16
CA PRO A 124 -5.45 13.66 4.09
C PRO A 124 -6.33 14.15 2.93
N CYS A 125 -5.98 13.77 1.69
CA CYS A 125 -6.76 14.03 0.49
C CYS A 125 -7.28 12.71 -0.11
N ILE A 126 -8.61 12.64 -0.32
CA ILE A 126 -9.29 11.43 -0.80
C ILE A 126 -9.92 11.73 -2.15
N GLY A 127 -9.57 10.93 -3.17
CA GLY A 127 -10.18 10.97 -4.50
C GLY A 127 -11.13 9.80 -4.71
N LEU A 128 -12.41 10.10 -5.00
CA LEU A 128 -13.41 9.11 -5.41
C LEU A 128 -13.58 9.23 -6.93
N ASN A 129 -12.97 8.31 -7.67
CA ASN A 129 -12.77 8.42 -9.11
C ASN A 129 -13.83 7.64 -9.88
N ASP A 130 -14.46 8.31 -10.85
CA ASP A 130 -15.45 7.75 -11.77
C ASP A 130 -15.50 8.65 -13.02
N SER A 131 -14.62 8.40 -14.01
CA SER A 131 -14.38 9.35 -15.11
C SER A 131 -14.15 8.68 -16.45
N GLY A 132 -14.77 9.22 -17.47
CA GLY A 132 -14.52 8.86 -18.87
C GLY A 132 -13.19 9.38 -19.44
N GLY A 133 -12.36 10.06 -18.64
CA GLY A 133 -11.07 10.61 -19.08
C GLY A 133 -11.12 12.10 -19.42
N ALA A 134 -10.28 12.57 -20.34
CA ALA A 134 -10.24 13.98 -20.76
C ALA A 134 -11.51 14.40 -21.52
N ARG A 135 -12.03 15.58 -21.23
CA ARG A 135 -13.14 16.18 -22.00
C ARG A 135 -12.63 16.62 -23.37
N ILE A 136 -12.95 15.85 -24.41
CA ILE A 136 -12.41 16.02 -25.76
C ILE A 136 -12.73 17.40 -26.32
N GLN A 137 -13.90 17.97 -25.98
CA GLN A 137 -14.34 19.28 -26.44
C GLN A 137 -13.45 20.43 -25.96
N GLU A 138 -12.67 20.24 -24.91
CA GLU A 138 -11.75 21.24 -24.38
C GLU A 138 -10.30 21.09 -24.91
N GLY A 139 -10.04 20.06 -25.69
CA GLY A 139 -8.74 19.85 -26.32
C GLY A 139 -7.57 19.82 -25.32
N VAL A 140 -6.54 20.62 -25.57
CA VAL A 140 -5.33 20.68 -24.74
C VAL A 140 -5.58 21.20 -23.32
N ASN A 141 -6.65 21.97 -23.10
CA ASN A 141 -6.99 22.48 -21.77
C ASN A 141 -7.32 21.33 -20.79
N ALA A 142 -7.99 20.27 -21.27
CA ALA A 142 -8.22 19.09 -20.45
C ALA A 142 -6.89 18.39 -20.08
N LEU A 143 -5.92 18.36 -20.97
CA LEU A 143 -4.58 17.81 -20.68
C LEU A 143 -3.82 18.68 -19.67
N ALA A 144 -3.89 19.99 -19.81
CA ALA A 144 -3.32 20.94 -18.84
C ALA A 144 -3.94 20.75 -17.44
N GLY A 145 -5.26 20.51 -17.38
CA GLY A 145 -5.95 20.17 -16.13
C GLY A 145 -5.38 18.92 -15.46
N TYR A 146 -5.16 17.83 -16.22
CA TYR A 146 -4.50 16.64 -15.67
C TYR A 146 -3.09 16.93 -15.16
N ALA A 147 -2.29 17.66 -15.93
CA ALA A 147 -0.92 18.00 -15.54
C ALA A 147 -0.89 18.79 -14.22
N ASN A 148 -1.84 19.72 -14.02
CA ASN A 148 -1.98 20.48 -12.79
C ASN A 148 -2.31 19.60 -11.58
N ILE A 149 -3.13 18.56 -11.75
CA ILE A 149 -3.45 17.58 -10.71
C ILE A 149 -2.21 16.72 -10.41
N PHE A 150 -1.53 16.18 -11.43
CA PHE A 150 -0.34 15.33 -11.25
C PHE A 150 0.76 16.04 -10.48
N GLN A 151 1.04 17.30 -10.83
CA GLN A 151 2.02 18.12 -10.14
C GLN A 151 1.69 18.21 -8.64
N ARG A 152 0.41 18.37 -8.29
CA ARG A 152 -0.05 18.44 -6.90
C ARG A 152 0.03 17.09 -6.18
N ASN A 153 -0.29 15.96 -6.85
CA ASN A 153 -0.06 14.64 -6.28
C ASN A 153 1.41 14.44 -5.88
N VAL A 154 2.35 14.86 -6.76
CA VAL A 154 3.79 14.75 -6.50
C VAL A 154 4.21 15.64 -5.33
N MET A 155 3.73 16.89 -5.27
CA MET A 155 4.07 17.81 -4.17
C MET A 155 3.45 17.39 -2.83
N ALA A 156 2.31 16.72 -2.85
CA ALA A 156 1.64 16.18 -1.65
C ALA A 156 2.24 14.85 -1.17
N SER A 157 2.97 14.14 -2.03
CA SER A 157 3.56 12.82 -1.73
C SER A 157 4.53 12.90 -0.53
N GLY A 158 4.28 12.09 0.48
CA GLY A 158 5.04 12.08 1.73
C GLY A 158 4.76 13.29 2.64
N VAL A 159 3.85 14.20 2.27
CA VAL A 159 3.42 15.35 3.09
C VAL A 159 2.10 15.06 3.78
N ILE A 160 1.11 14.60 3.02
CA ILE A 160 -0.21 14.18 3.50
C ILE A 160 -0.57 12.82 2.91
N PRO A 161 -1.31 11.97 3.61
CA PRO A 161 -1.86 10.74 3.04
C PRO A 161 -2.79 11.05 1.84
N GLN A 162 -2.61 10.31 0.75
CA GLN A 162 -3.41 10.41 -0.46
C GLN A 162 -4.04 9.05 -0.76
N ILE A 163 -5.36 8.95 -0.81
CA ILE A 163 -6.09 7.71 -1.08
C ILE A 163 -7.00 7.89 -2.29
N SER A 164 -6.93 6.97 -3.24
CA SER A 164 -7.80 6.93 -4.41
C SER A 164 -8.70 5.70 -4.39
N ALA A 165 -10.01 5.90 -4.48
CA ALA A 165 -10.98 4.83 -4.72
C ALA A 165 -11.54 4.95 -6.14
N ILE A 166 -11.53 3.84 -6.88
CA ILE A 166 -11.98 3.75 -8.26
C ILE A 166 -13.29 2.97 -8.26
N PHE A 167 -14.40 3.67 -8.51
CA PHE A 167 -15.75 3.09 -8.49
C PHE A 167 -16.37 2.98 -9.88
N GLY A 168 -15.68 3.45 -10.89
CA GLY A 168 -16.11 3.36 -12.28
C GLY A 168 -14.93 3.38 -13.24
N PRO A 169 -15.16 3.75 -14.51
CA PRO A 169 -14.07 3.91 -15.46
C PRO A 169 -13.04 4.93 -14.99
N CYS A 170 -11.77 4.64 -15.27
CA CYS A 170 -10.64 5.54 -15.07
C CYS A 170 -9.66 5.28 -16.24
N ALA A 171 -9.78 6.04 -17.31
CA ALA A 171 -9.10 5.76 -18.57
C ALA A 171 -8.20 6.91 -19.04
N GLY A 172 -7.14 6.58 -19.77
CA GLY A 172 -6.21 7.55 -20.33
C GLY A 172 -5.47 8.33 -19.25
N GLY A 173 -5.43 9.66 -19.33
CA GLY A 173 -4.79 10.52 -18.35
C GLY A 173 -5.32 10.36 -16.92
N ALA A 174 -6.56 9.91 -16.76
CA ALA A 174 -7.18 9.75 -15.44
C ALA A 174 -6.46 8.73 -14.54
N VAL A 175 -5.72 7.76 -15.10
CA VAL A 175 -5.06 6.71 -14.31
C VAL A 175 -3.82 7.19 -13.56
N TYR A 176 -3.17 8.26 -14.03
CA TYR A 176 -1.90 8.69 -13.45
C TYR A 176 -2.06 9.36 -12.08
N SER A 177 -3.12 10.15 -11.88
CA SER A 177 -3.37 10.74 -10.56
C SER A 177 -3.52 9.66 -9.47
N PRO A 178 -4.39 8.64 -9.60
CA PRO A 178 -4.42 7.52 -8.66
C PRO A 178 -3.09 6.80 -8.50
N ALA A 179 -2.35 6.56 -9.60
CA ALA A 179 -1.06 5.87 -9.54
C ALA A 179 0.02 6.65 -8.76
N LEU A 180 -0.14 7.95 -8.60
CA LEU A 180 0.73 8.83 -7.79
C LEU A 180 0.30 8.90 -6.32
N THR A 181 -0.87 8.37 -5.95
CA THR A 181 -1.34 8.34 -4.56
C THR A 181 -0.77 7.16 -3.78
N ASP A 182 -0.97 7.14 -2.47
CA ASP A 182 -0.39 6.12 -1.58
C ASP A 182 -1.11 4.78 -1.68
N PHE A 183 -2.44 4.79 -1.74
CA PHE A 183 -3.27 3.59 -1.84
C PHE A 183 -4.35 3.74 -2.89
N ILE A 184 -4.57 2.66 -3.65
CA ILE A 184 -5.63 2.54 -4.65
C ILE A 184 -6.55 1.39 -4.24
N ILE A 185 -7.84 1.71 -4.14
CA ILE A 185 -8.94 0.78 -3.88
C ILE A 185 -9.75 0.68 -5.17
N MET A 186 -10.01 -0.51 -5.66
CA MET A 186 -10.83 -0.72 -6.86
C MET A 186 -12.06 -1.59 -6.55
N ARG A 187 -13.24 -1.16 -7.00
CA ARG A 187 -14.43 -1.99 -6.95
C ARG A 187 -14.42 -2.99 -8.10
N ARG A 188 -14.65 -4.28 -7.82
CA ARG A 188 -14.80 -5.31 -8.85
C ARG A 188 -15.98 -5.01 -9.77
N GLU A 189 -15.91 -5.50 -11.00
CA GLU A 189 -16.95 -5.43 -12.04
C GLU A 189 -17.27 -4.03 -12.61
N THR A 190 -17.19 -2.98 -11.81
CA THR A 190 -17.54 -1.62 -12.24
C THR A 190 -16.36 -0.72 -12.51
N SER A 191 -15.21 -0.97 -11.87
CA SER A 191 -14.02 -0.15 -12.03
C SER A 191 -13.02 -0.77 -13.01
N ASN A 192 -12.40 0.08 -13.77
CA ASN A 192 -11.26 -0.30 -14.61
C ASN A 192 -10.29 0.86 -14.75
N MET A 193 -8.99 0.55 -14.85
CA MET A 193 -7.91 1.48 -15.08
C MET A 193 -7.07 0.99 -16.26
N PHE A 194 -6.92 1.78 -17.31
CA PHE A 194 -6.03 1.49 -18.44
C PHE A 194 -5.67 2.77 -19.19
N LEU A 195 -4.49 2.80 -19.80
CA LEU A 195 -4.04 3.95 -20.61
C LEU A 195 -4.86 4.07 -21.89
N THR A 196 -5.07 2.93 -22.56
CA THR A 196 -5.86 2.84 -23.78
C THR A 196 -6.84 1.68 -23.67
N GLY A 197 -8.08 1.91 -24.11
CA GLY A 197 -9.13 0.90 -24.00
C GLY A 197 -8.97 -0.27 -25.00
N PRO A 198 -9.75 -1.35 -24.81
CA PRO A 198 -9.66 -2.59 -25.59
C PRO A 198 -9.71 -2.39 -27.12
N LYS A 199 -10.50 -1.42 -27.59
CA LYS A 199 -10.60 -1.11 -29.03
C LYS A 199 -9.26 -0.65 -29.63
N VAL A 200 -8.52 0.21 -28.92
CA VAL A 200 -7.21 0.70 -29.36
C VAL A 200 -6.18 -0.43 -29.27
N VAL A 201 -6.20 -1.22 -28.20
CA VAL A 201 -5.33 -2.39 -28.04
C VAL A 201 -5.52 -3.33 -29.23
N LYS A 202 -6.77 -3.69 -29.56
CA LYS A 202 -7.08 -4.56 -30.71
C LYS A 202 -6.57 -3.99 -32.04
N THR A 203 -6.71 -2.67 -32.23
CA THR A 203 -6.26 -2.02 -33.47
C THR A 203 -4.73 -2.00 -33.61
N VAL A 204 -4.01 -1.80 -32.50
CA VAL A 204 -2.55 -1.58 -32.51
C VAL A 204 -1.77 -2.89 -32.37
N THR A 205 -2.20 -3.79 -31.46
CA THR A 205 -1.48 -5.03 -31.13
C THR A 205 -2.15 -6.29 -31.68
N GLY A 206 -3.41 -6.21 -32.12
CA GLY A 206 -4.21 -7.35 -32.55
C GLY A 206 -4.81 -8.16 -31.41
N GLU A 207 -4.54 -7.81 -30.15
CA GLU A 207 -5.05 -8.52 -28.99
C GLU A 207 -6.55 -8.25 -28.77
N ASP A 208 -7.32 -9.30 -28.55
CA ASP A 208 -8.76 -9.21 -28.22
C ASP A 208 -8.94 -9.41 -26.71
N VAL A 209 -9.21 -8.34 -25.98
CA VAL A 209 -9.30 -8.32 -24.53
C VAL A 209 -10.53 -7.56 -24.07
N THR A 210 -11.13 -7.98 -22.95
CA THR A 210 -12.22 -7.23 -22.29
C THR A 210 -11.65 -6.10 -21.42
N GLN A 211 -12.50 -5.16 -21.01
CA GLN A 211 -12.10 -4.10 -20.06
C GLN A 211 -11.61 -4.69 -18.73
N GLU A 212 -12.29 -5.71 -18.22
CA GLU A 212 -11.91 -6.40 -16.98
C GLU A 212 -10.56 -7.13 -17.11
N GLN A 213 -10.32 -7.80 -18.22
CA GLN A 213 -9.03 -8.47 -18.47
C GLN A 213 -7.87 -7.49 -18.63
N LEU A 214 -8.12 -6.33 -19.24
CA LEU A 214 -7.10 -5.32 -19.50
C LEU A 214 -6.75 -4.49 -18.27
N GLY A 215 -7.76 -4.08 -17.49
CA GLY A 215 -7.56 -3.13 -16.40
C GLY A 215 -8.59 -3.22 -15.27
N GLY A 216 -9.24 -4.37 -15.07
CA GLY A 216 -10.15 -4.58 -13.95
C GLY A 216 -9.43 -4.70 -12.61
N ALA A 217 -10.20 -4.65 -11.53
CA ALA A 217 -9.70 -4.71 -10.16
C ALA A 217 -8.83 -5.96 -9.90
N ASN A 218 -9.27 -7.13 -10.39
CA ASN A 218 -8.51 -8.38 -10.21
C ASN A 218 -7.14 -8.34 -10.92
N MET A 219 -7.08 -7.78 -12.13
CA MET A 219 -5.82 -7.65 -12.87
C MET A 219 -4.84 -6.75 -12.11
N HIS A 220 -5.30 -5.59 -11.63
CA HIS A 220 -4.44 -4.64 -10.95
C HIS A 220 -4.01 -5.07 -9.55
N THR A 221 -4.82 -5.88 -8.85
CA THR A 221 -4.45 -6.39 -7.53
C THR A 221 -3.66 -7.69 -7.55
N THR A 222 -3.62 -8.43 -8.68
CA THR A 222 -2.92 -9.74 -8.74
C THR A 222 -1.69 -9.74 -9.63
N LYS A 223 -1.70 -8.99 -10.75
CA LYS A 223 -0.64 -9.03 -11.77
C LYS A 223 0.22 -7.76 -11.79
N SER A 224 -0.39 -6.59 -11.91
CA SER A 224 0.36 -5.35 -12.02
C SER A 224 0.81 -4.77 -10.69
N GLY A 225 0.07 -5.04 -9.61
CA GLY A 225 0.31 -4.47 -8.28
C GLY A 225 0.02 -2.96 -8.19
N VAL A 226 -0.70 -2.39 -9.16
CA VAL A 226 -1.09 -0.97 -9.17
C VAL A 226 -2.09 -0.68 -8.06
N ALA A 227 -3.11 -1.53 -7.89
CA ALA A 227 -4.07 -1.40 -6.82
C ALA A 227 -3.72 -2.30 -5.64
N GLN A 228 -3.85 -1.77 -4.42
CA GLN A 228 -3.60 -2.52 -3.19
C GLN A 228 -4.84 -3.30 -2.74
N PHE A 229 -6.03 -2.82 -3.09
CA PHE A 229 -7.28 -3.41 -2.60
C PHE A 229 -8.30 -3.57 -3.73
N ALA A 230 -9.01 -4.69 -3.71
CA ALA A 230 -10.20 -4.93 -4.51
C ALA A 230 -11.37 -5.24 -3.59
N VAL A 231 -12.47 -4.51 -3.75
CA VAL A 231 -13.68 -4.60 -2.93
C VAL A 231 -14.89 -5.00 -3.77
N ASP A 232 -15.90 -5.58 -3.15
CA ASP A 232 -17.10 -6.06 -3.86
C ASP A 232 -18.20 -4.99 -3.93
N SER A 233 -18.17 -4.00 -3.04
CA SER A 233 -19.13 -2.89 -3.04
C SER A 233 -18.46 -1.54 -2.82
N GLU A 234 -19.17 -0.44 -3.13
CA GLU A 234 -18.68 0.92 -2.86
C GLU A 234 -18.63 1.20 -1.35
N GLU A 235 -19.58 0.67 -0.58
CA GLU A 235 -19.65 0.78 0.88
C GLU A 235 -18.42 0.14 1.55
N GLU A 236 -18.03 -1.06 1.08
CA GLU A 236 -16.82 -1.74 1.55
C GLU A 236 -15.58 -0.87 1.26
N GLY A 237 -15.50 -0.29 0.05
CA GLY A 237 -14.42 0.60 -0.34
C GLY A 237 -14.35 1.88 0.51
N LEU A 238 -15.50 2.49 0.78
CA LEU A 238 -15.59 3.70 1.62
C LEU A 238 -15.25 3.39 3.09
N LYS A 239 -15.72 2.24 3.62
CA LYS A 239 -15.32 1.75 4.93
C LYS A 239 -13.81 1.52 5.01
N LEU A 240 -13.23 0.88 3.99
CA LEU A 240 -11.80 0.61 3.94
C LEU A 240 -10.95 1.90 3.95
N ILE A 241 -11.41 2.99 3.34
CA ILE A 241 -10.75 4.30 3.45
C ILE A 241 -10.72 4.76 4.92
N ARG A 242 -11.84 4.64 5.64
CA ARG A 242 -11.92 4.98 7.06
C ARG A 242 -10.98 4.10 7.90
N ASP A 243 -10.96 2.80 7.63
CA ASP A 243 -10.10 1.83 8.31
C ASP A 243 -8.61 2.15 8.07
N LEU A 244 -8.20 2.41 6.83
CA LEU A 244 -6.82 2.82 6.48
C LEU A 244 -6.40 4.08 7.22
N LEU A 245 -7.25 5.12 7.21
CA LEU A 245 -6.94 6.37 7.90
C LEU A 245 -6.81 6.19 9.42
N SER A 246 -7.46 5.17 10.01
CA SER A 246 -7.32 4.90 11.45
C SER A 246 -5.91 4.46 11.85
N TYR A 247 -5.09 3.98 10.91
CA TYR A 247 -3.70 3.61 11.13
C TYR A 247 -2.71 4.72 10.79
N MET A 248 -3.13 5.73 10.04
CA MET A 248 -2.26 6.78 9.51
C MET A 248 -2.31 8.05 10.36
N PRO A 249 -1.18 8.77 10.51
CA PRO A 249 -1.21 10.10 11.10
C PRO A 249 -1.92 11.10 10.17
N GLN A 250 -2.17 12.30 10.67
CA GLN A 250 -2.81 13.37 9.91
C GLN A 250 -1.93 13.86 8.74
N ASN A 251 -0.62 13.88 8.95
CA ASN A 251 0.40 14.29 7.99
C ASN A 251 1.78 13.83 8.48
N TYR A 252 2.83 14.13 7.72
CA TYR A 252 4.21 13.69 8.02
C TYR A 252 4.81 14.24 9.32
N THR A 253 4.25 15.29 9.91
CA THR A 253 4.73 15.86 11.18
C THR A 253 3.96 15.32 12.38
N ALA A 254 2.81 14.71 12.16
CA ALA A 254 1.98 14.17 13.21
C ALA A 254 2.47 12.79 13.68
N LEU A 255 2.20 12.47 14.94
CA LEU A 255 2.43 11.13 15.45
C LEU A 255 1.35 10.16 14.93
N VAL A 256 1.70 8.88 14.88
CA VAL A 256 0.74 7.81 14.57
C VAL A 256 -0.39 7.80 15.59
N PRO A 257 -1.62 7.45 15.16
CA PRO A 257 -2.74 7.34 16.10
C PRO A 257 -2.49 6.26 17.15
N ASP A 258 -2.63 6.62 18.41
CA ASP A 258 -2.75 5.68 19.52
C ASP A 258 -4.24 5.42 19.79
N GLN A 259 -4.61 4.16 19.98
CA GLN A 259 -5.96 3.76 20.36
C GLN A 259 -5.93 3.02 21.72
N PRO A 260 -6.97 3.15 22.55
CA PRO A 260 -7.07 2.33 23.75
C PRO A 260 -6.95 0.85 23.39
N CYS A 261 -6.06 0.14 24.07
CA CYS A 261 -5.86 -1.29 23.89
C CYS A 261 -6.35 -2.02 25.15
N THR A 262 -7.20 -3.03 24.95
CA THR A 262 -7.69 -3.91 26.00
C THR A 262 -6.99 -5.27 26.00
N ASP A 263 -6.17 -5.54 24.98
CA ASP A 263 -5.40 -6.78 24.84
C ASP A 263 -4.16 -6.74 25.75
N ASP A 264 -3.97 -7.77 26.55
CA ASP A 264 -2.88 -7.82 27.54
C ASP A 264 -1.50 -7.72 26.85
N ILE A 265 -0.70 -6.78 27.31
CA ILE A 265 0.69 -6.59 26.86
C ILE A 265 1.51 -7.87 27.08
N ALA A 266 1.29 -8.52 28.22
CA ALA A 266 2.02 -9.71 28.64
C ALA A 266 1.42 -11.02 28.12
N ARG A 267 0.40 -10.96 27.25
CA ARG A 267 -0.23 -12.13 26.64
C ARG A 267 0.81 -13.00 25.95
N LYS A 268 0.81 -14.27 26.27
CA LYS A 268 1.68 -15.30 25.69
C LYS A 268 0.85 -16.20 24.79
N GLU A 269 1.41 -16.51 23.63
CA GLU A 269 0.77 -17.38 22.64
C GLU A 269 1.56 -18.67 22.48
N ASP A 270 1.19 -19.70 23.22
CA ASP A 270 1.90 -20.99 23.24
C ASP A 270 1.98 -21.65 21.85
N ILE A 271 1.00 -21.40 20.97
CA ILE A 271 1.01 -21.87 19.59
C ILE A 271 2.30 -21.47 18.84
N LEU A 272 2.91 -20.35 19.20
CA LEU A 272 4.13 -19.86 18.54
C LEU A 272 5.35 -20.75 18.84
N ASN A 273 5.35 -21.49 19.96
CA ASN A 273 6.42 -22.40 20.29
C ASN A 273 6.43 -23.65 19.36
N ASP A 274 5.29 -23.98 18.76
CA ASP A 274 5.08 -25.18 17.95
C ASP A 274 4.82 -24.88 16.47
N ILE A 275 4.70 -23.59 16.09
CA ILE A 275 4.28 -23.19 14.73
C ILE A 275 5.35 -23.49 13.65
N ILE A 276 6.62 -23.49 14.04
CA ILE A 276 7.73 -23.82 13.12
C ILE A 276 7.84 -25.32 12.99
N PRO A 277 7.62 -25.89 11.79
CA PRO A 277 7.76 -27.34 11.59
C PRO A 277 9.21 -27.82 11.79
N ASP A 278 9.40 -29.01 12.38
CA ASP A 278 10.72 -29.67 12.51
C ASP A 278 11.40 -29.88 11.14
N ASN A 279 10.60 -30.17 10.11
CA ASN A 279 11.14 -30.29 8.75
C ASN A 279 11.33 -28.88 8.16
N PRO A 280 12.57 -28.44 7.88
CA PRO A 280 12.88 -27.11 7.39
C PRO A 280 12.29 -26.80 6.00
N ASN A 281 11.85 -27.82 5.27
CA ASN A 281 11.21 -27.67 3.96
C ASN A 281 9.68 -27.62 4.05
N LYS A 282 9.08 -27.90 5.20
CA LYS A 282 7.65 -27.80 5.39
C LYS A 282 7.26 -26.31 5.62
N PRO A 283 6.33 -25.76 4.81
CA PRO A 283 5.86 -24.40 5.00
C PRO A 283 4.91 -24.29 6.20
N TYR A 284 4.80 -23.07 6.74
CA TYR A 284 3.76 -22.66 7.68
C TYR A 284 3.19 -21.32 7.21
N ASP A 285 2.08 -20.88 7.81
CA ASP A 285 1.43 -19.62 7.46
C ASP A 285 1.92 -18.49 8.39
N MET A 286 2.68 -17.56 7.86
CA MET A 286 3.15 -16.39 8.63
C MET A 286 2.00 -15.51 9.12
N MET A 287 0.82 -15.57 8.49
CA MET A 287 -0.36 -14.84 8.94
C MET A 287 -0.82 -15.28 10.34
N GLU A 288 -0.65 -16.56 10.68
CA GLU A 288 -0.97 -17.06 12.02
C GLU A 288 -0.04 -16.43 13.07
N VAL A 289 1.25 -16.28 12.75
CA VAL A 289 2.21 -15.58 13.62
C VAL A 289 1.81 -14.12 13.80
N ILE A 290 1.51 -13.42 12.71
CA ILE A 290 1.10 -12.01 12.77
C ILE A 290 -0.11 -11.85 13.67
N LYS A 291 -1.18 -12.62 13.44
CA LYS A 291 -2.42 -12.54 14.23
C LYS A 291 -2.21 -12.89 15.70
N ALA A 292 -1.29 -13.80 16.01
CA ALA A 292 -0.98 -14.17 17.38
C ALA A 292 -0.32 -13.03 18.17
N ILE A 293 0.48 -12.17 17.53
CA ILE A 293 1.28 -11.15 18.22
C ILE A 293 0.66 -9.75 18.23
N VAL A 294 -0.23 -9.42 17.27
CA VAL A 294 -0.85 -8.08 17.18
C VAL A 294 -2.04 -7.93 18.12
N ASP A 295 -2.46 -6.70 18.37
CA ASP A 295 -3.62 -6.41 19.20
C ASP A 295 -4.88 -7.06 18.63
N ASN A 296 -5.61 -7.83 19.46
CA ASN A 296 -6.86 -8.51 19.13
C ASN A 296 -6.81 -9.40 17.86
N GLY A 297 -5.63 -9.73 17.35
CA GLY A 297 -5.45 -10.44 16.09
C GLY A 297 -5.83 -9.63 14.85
N GLU A 298 -5.99 -8.30 14.98
CA GLU A 298 -6.40 -7.42 13.91
C GLU A 298 -5.22 -7.03 13.01
N PHE A 299 -5.34 -7.37 11.73
CA PHE A 299 -4.33 -7.06 10.71
C PHE A 299 -5.00 -6.62 9.40
N LEU A 300 -4.68 -5.42 8.95
CA LEU A 300 -5.13 -4.88 7.66
C LEU A 300 -4.05 -5.13 6.60
N GLU A 301 -4.14 -6.26 5.90
CA GLU A 301 -3.17 -6.63 4.87
C GLU A 301 -3.32 -5.74 3.62
N SER A 302 -2.23 -5.13 3.18
CA SER A 302 -2.15 -4.35 1.95
C SER A 302 -1.60 -5.21 0.82
N ALA A 303 -2.21 -5.12 -0.36
CA ALA A 303 -1.82 -5.87 -1.56
C ALA A 303 -1.75 -7.40 -1.34
N ALA A 304 -2.74 -7.96 -0.60
CA ALA A 304 -2.80 -9.37 -0.23
C ALA A 304 -2.74 -10.34 -1.43
N ALA A 305 -3.30 -9.95 -2.57
CA ALA A 305 -3.33 -10.77 -3.77
C ALA A 305 -2.07 -10.65 -4.66
N TYR A 306 -1.21 -9.64 -4.43
CA TYR A 306 0.01 -9.39 -5.17
C TYR A 306 1.24 -9.84 -4.40
N ALA A 307 2.19 -10.50 -5.08
CA ALA A 307 3.44 -10.97 -4.47
C ALA A 307 3.19 -11.64 -3.11
N LYS A 308 2.46 -12.75 -3.12
CA LYS A 308 1.99 -13.46 -1.91
C LYS A 308 3.13 -14.03 -1.04
N ASN A 309 4.34 -14.12 -1.59
CA ASN A 309 5.56 -14.53 -0.89
C ASN A 309 6.07 -13.49 0.12
N ILE A 310 5.48 -12.27 0.14
CA ILE A 310 5.70 -11.26 1.16
C ILE A 310 4.36 -10.64 1.60
N ILE A 311 4.20 -10.46 2.89
CA ILE A 311 3.05 -9.82 3.54
C ILE A 311 3.43 -8.39 3.89
N THR A 312 2.55 -7.44 3.63
CA THR A 312 2.64 -6.05 4.08
C THR A 312 1.29 -5.60 4.61
N GLY A 313 1.24 -4.82 5.66
CA GLY A 313 -0.03 -4.34 6.20
C GLY A 313 0.13 -3.58 7.51
N PHE A 314 -1.00 -3.12 8.03
CA PHE A 314 -1.07 -2.35 9.27
C PHE A 314 -1.63 -3.18 10.41
N ALA A 315 -1.08 -2.97 11.58
CA ALA A 315 -1.56 -3.55 12.84
C ALA A 315 -1.38 -2.56 13.99
N ARG A 316 -1.71 -3.00 15.20
CA ARG A 316 -1.39 -2.27 16.42
C ARG A 316 -0.67 -3.15 17.42
N PHE A 317 0.24 -2.53 18.16
CA PHE A 317 0.86 -3.11 19.35
C PHE A 317 0.65 -2.16 20.52
N ASN A 318 -0.10 -2.60 21.53
CA ASN A 318 -0.51 -1.78 22.67
C ASN A 318 -1.15 -0.45 22.24
N GLY A 319 -2.05 -0.51 21.23
CA GLY A 319 -2.76 0.63 20.66
C GLY A 319 -1.99 1.43 19.63
N GLN A 320 -0.67 1.35 19.57
CA GLN A 320 0.17 2.08 18.61
C GLN A 320 0.13 1.45 17.22
N SER A 321 -0.16 2.24 16.21
CA SER A 321 -0.11 1.79 14.81
C SER A 321 1.30 1.45 14.36
N VAL A 322 1.44 0.34 13.65
CA VAL A 322 2.70 -0.14 13.05
C VAL A 322 2.49 -0.67 11.64
N GLY A 323 3.54 -0.64 10.81
CA GLY A 323 3.62 -1.37 9.55
C GLY A 323 4.32 -2.71 9.75
N ILE A 324 3.69 -3.79 9.30
CA ILE A 324 4.28 -5.14 9.32
C ILE A 324 4.76 -5.51 7.93
N ILE A 325 5.98 -6.01 7.84
CA ILE A 325 6.55 -6.64 6.66
C ILE A 325 7.00 -8.05 7.05
N ALA A 326 6.52 -9.08 6.35
CA ALA A 326 6.86 -10.46 6.70
C ALA A 326 7.05 -11.33 5.47
N ASN A 327 8.03 -12.22 5.47
CA ASN A 327 8.12 -13.25 4.46
C ASN A 327 7.01 -14.28 4.68
N GLN A 328 6.42 -14.81 3.60
CA GLN A 328 5.35 -15.81 3.68
C GLN A 328 5.84 -17.16 3.15
N PRO A 329 6.30 -18.07 4.02
CA PRO A 329 6.86 -19.37 3.61
C PRO A 329 5.88 -20.26 2.84
N LYS A 330 4.59 -20.05 3.00
CA LYS A 330 3.53 -20.77 2.30
C LYS A 330 3.55 -20.54 0.78
N PHE A 331 4.12 -19.42 0.34
CA PHE A 331 4.26 -19.07 -1.06
C PHE A 331 5.74 -18.94 -1.42
N MET A 332 6.21 -19.76 -2.38
CA MET A 332 7.59 -19.73 -2.86
C MET A 332 8.64 -19.74 -1.73
N ALA A 333 8.35 -20.44 -0.63
CA ALA A 333 9.19 -20.50 0.58
C ALA A 333 9.58 -19.13 1.16
N GLY A 334 8.85 -18.07 0.86
CA GLY A 334 9.15 -16.71 1.34
C GLY A 334 10.34 -16.02 0.66
N VAL A 335 10.81 -16.51 -0.50
CA VAL A 335 11.92 -15.88 -1.24
C VAL A 335 11.57 -14.44 -1.64
N LEU A 336 12.58 -13.59 -1.81
CA LEU A 336 12.43 -12.28 -2.42
C LEU A 336 12.57 -12.38 -3.94
N ASP A 337 11.52 -12.01 -4.66
CA ASP A 337 11.54 -11.81 -6.10
C ASP A 337 11.36 -10.31 -6.43
N ILE A 338 11.31 -9.98 -7.72
CA ILE A 338 11.09 -8.61 -8.19
C ILE A 338 9.83 -8.00 -7.56
N ASN A 339 8.72 -8.75 -7.56
CA ASN A 339 7.43 -8.23 -7.12
C ASN A 339 7.36 -8.07 -5.60
N ALA A 340 7.91 -9.02 -4.84
CA ALA A 340 8.03 -8.92 -3.39
C ALA A 340 8.89 -7.71 -2.98
N SER A 341 10.02 -7.51 -3.67
CA SER A 341 10.90 -6.38 -3.42
C SER A 341 10.20 -5.03 -3.68
N ARG A 342 9.46 -4.92 -4.78
CA ARG A 342 8.68 -3.71 -5.11
C ARG A 342 7.57 -3.43 -4.10
N LYS A 343 6.78 -4.45 -3.75
CA LYS A 343 5.69 -4.38 -2.76
C LYS A 343 6.21 -3.89 -1.41
N ALA A 344 7.24 -4.57 -0.88
CA ALA A 344 7.81 -4.23 0.41
C ALA A 344 8.49 -2.86 0.41
N ALA A 345 9.28 -2.52 -0.61
CA ALA A 345 9.96 -1.23 -0.69
C ALA A 345 8.98 -0.05 -0.66
N ARG A 346 7.88 -0.12 -1.42
CA ARG A 346 6.86 0.91 -1.42
C ARG A 346 6.19 1.05 -0.06
N PHE A 347 5.87 -0.07 0.59
CA PHE A 347 5.22 -0.05 1.90
C PHE A 347 6.14 0.49 3.01
N VAL A 348 7.42 0.09 3.03
CA VAL A 348 8.44 0.62 3.96
C VAL A 348 8.58 2.13 3.79
N ARG A 349 8.67 2.64 2.55
CA ARG A 349 8.78 4.07 2.29
C ARG A 349 7.54 4.84 2.72
N PHE A 350 6.35 4.29 2.51
CA PHE A 350 5.12 4.88 3.01
C PHE A 350 5.12 5.00 4.54
N CYS A 351 5.46 3.92 5.23
CA CYS A 351 5.52 3.93 6.69
C CYS A 351 6.53 4.95 7.22
N ASP A 352 7.72 5.03 6.62
CA ASP A 352 8.75 5.99 7.01
C ASP A 352 8.32 7.45 6.76
N ALA A 353 7.68 7.73 5.61
CA ALA A 353 7.17 9.06 5.29
C ALA A 353 6.12 9.56 6.28
N PHE A 354 5.39 8.66 6.93
CA PHE A 354 4.30 8.97 7.85
C PHE A 354 4.55 8.52 9.30
N ASN A 355 5.79 8.46 9.73
CA ASN A 355 6.19 8.15 11.12
C ASN A 355 5.65 6.82 11.67
N ILE A 356 5.28 5.86 10.80
CA ILE A 356 4.74 4.56 11.21
C ILE A 356 5.89 3.60 11.51
N PRO A 357 6.07 3.13 12.75
CA PRO A 357 7.11 2.17 13.10
C PRO A 357 6.99 0.88 12.29
N LEU A 358 8.11 0.21 12.04
CA LEU A 358 8.19 -1.01 11.24
C LEU A 358 8.48 -2.22 12.12
N VAL A 359 7.69 -3.28 11.96
CA VAL A 359 7.94 -4.61 12.53
C VAL A 359 8.18 -5.58 11.38
N THR A 360 9.35 -6.19 11.34
CA THR A 360 9.75 -7.11 10.27
C THR A 360 9.87 -8.54 10.81
N LEU A 361 9.14 -9.49 10.23
CA LEU A 361 9.19 -10.92 10.56
C LEU A 361 9.92 -11.66 9.43
N VAL A 362 11.03 -12.30 9.75
CA VAL A 362 11.95 -12.86 8.77
C VAL A 362 11.93 -14.38 8.74
N ASP A 363 11.61 -14.93 7.57
CA ASP A 363 11.86 -16.31 7.19
C ASP A 363 12.12 -16.33 5.67
N VAL A 364 13.38 -16.09 5.27
CA VAL A 364 13.76 -15.87 3.88
C VAL A 364 14.97 -16.71 3.48
N PRO A 365 14.85 -17.62 2.51
CA PRO A 365 15.97 -18.45 2.05
C PRO A 365 16.91 -17.73 1.06
N GLY A 366 16.51 -16.53 0.57
CA GLY A 366 17.31 -15.78 -0.39
C GLY A 366 16.48 -14.98 -1.37
N PHE A 367 17.14 -14.42 -2.37
CA PHE A 367 16.49 -13.91 -3.57
C PHE A 367 16.19 -15.06 -4.55
N LEU A 368 15.10 -14.94 -5.31
CA LEU A 368 14.72 -15.95 -6.29
C LEU A 368 15.74 -16.00 -7.44
N PRO A 369 16.41 -17.13 -7.68
CA PRO A 369 17.35 -17.25 -8.78
C PRO A 369 16.63 -17.49 -10.11
N GLY A 370 17.34 -17.28 -11.21
CA GLY A 370 16.89 -17.64 -12.55
C GLY A 370 16.90 -16.49 -13.54
N THR A 371 17.02 -16.85 -14.83
CA THR A 371 17.17 -15.87 -15.93
C THR A 371 16.02 -14.88 -16.00
N ALA A 372 14.77 -15.30 -15.74
CA ALA A 372 13.62 -14.42 -15.73
C ALA A 372 13.73 -13.31 -14.66
N GLN A 373 14.30 -13.62 -13.50
CA GLN A 373 14.54 -12.64 -12.44
C GLN A 373 15.73 -11.74 -12.77
N GLU A 374 16.84 -12.31 -13.25
CA GLU A 374 18.02 -11.52 -13.63
C GLU A 374 17.70 -10.57 -14.78
N TYR A 375 17.07 -11.06 -15.86
CA TYR A 375 16.68 -10.23 -17.00
C TYR A 375 15.57 -9.22 -16.66
N GLY A 376 14.70 -9.56 -15.70
CA GLY A 376 13.68 -8.66 -15.18
C GLY A 376 14.22 -7.60 -14.21
N GLY A 377 15.50 -7.64 -13.86
CA GLY A 377 16.17 -6.65 -13.03
C GLY A 377 16.02 -6.87 -11.53
N VAL A 378 16.06 -8.12 -11.05
CA VAL A 378 15.98 -8.45 -9.62
C VAL A 378 17.01 -7.68 -8.78
N ILE A 379 18.20 -7.40 -9.33
CA ILE A 379 19.24 -6.61 -8.66
C ILE A 379 18.74 -5.18 -8.37
N THR A 380 18.19 -4.49 -9.37
CA THR A 380 17.63 -3.13 -9.21
C THR A 380 16.43 -3.14 -8.26
N HIS A 381 15.52 -4.09 -8.41
CA HIS A 381 14.32 -4.16 -7.57
C HIS A 381 14.64 -4.57 -6.12
N GLY A 382 15.59 -5.48 -5.90
CA GLY A 382 16.11 -5.80 -4.57
C GLY A 382 16.81 -4.60 -3.92
N ALA A 383 17.56 -3.84 -4.72
CA ALA A 383 18.19 -2.60 -4.26
C ALA A 383 17.17 -1.53 -3.81
N LYS A 384 15.94 -1.49 -4.37
CA LYS A 384 14.87 -0.61 -3.87
C LYS A 384 14.47 -0.94 -2.43
N LEU A 385 14.35 -2.22 -2.10
CA LEU A 385 13.99 -2.64 -0.74
C LEU A 385 15.13 -2.35 0.23
N LEU A 386 16.38 -2.65 -0.17
CA LEU A 386 17.56 -2.29 0.61
C LEU A 386 17.61 -0.78 0.87
N PHE A 387 17.41 0.04 -0.16
CA PHE A 387 17.38 1.48 -0.07
C PHE A 387 16.31 1.97 0.91
N ALA A 388 15.09 1.45 0.79
CA ALA A 388 13.96 1.82 1.64
C ALA A 388 14.28 1.59 3.14
N TYR A 389 14.81 0.43 3.50
CA TYR A 389 15.18 0.13 4.89
C TYR A 389 16.40 0.92 5.39
N CYS A 390 17.41 1.14 4.53
CA CYS A 390 18.56 1.96 4.90
C CYS A 390 18.17 3.43 5.13
N GLU A 391 17.25 3.96 4.34
CA GLU A 391 16.80 5.35 4.43
C GLU A 391 15.83 5.57 5.60
N ALA A 392 15.02 4.56 5.93
CA ALA A 392 13.98 4.67 6.96
C ALA A 392 14.54 5.08 8.32
N THR A 393 13.94 6.14 8.88
CA THR A 393 14.30 6.76 10.16
C THR A 393 13.40 6.36 11.30
N VAL A 394 12.21 5.82 11.01
CA VAL A 394 11.25 5.32 12.02
C VAL A 394 11.82 4.17 12.85
N PRO A 395 11.25 3.88 14.04
CA PRO A 395 11.59 2.68 14.80
C PRO A 395 11.48 1.41 13.95
N LYS A 396 12.49 0.55 14.03
CA LYS A 396 12.55 -0.73 13.30
C LYS A 396 12.83 -1.88 14.24
N VAL A 397 11.86 -2.77 14.41
CA VAL A 397 11.98 -4.00 15.22
C VAL A 397 11.93 -5.19 14.27
N THR A 398 12.90 -6.07 14.36
CA THR A 398 12.99 -7.26 13.51
C THR A 398 13.00 -8.53 14.35
N VAL A 399 12.25 -9.54 13.93
CA VAL A 399 12.27 -10.88 14.54
C VAL A 399 12.57 -11.89 13.45
N THR A 400 13.68 -12.61 13.59
CA THR A 400 14.03 -13.73 12.71
C THR A 400 13.48 -15.02 13.29
N LEU A 401 12.55 -15.65 12.57
CA LEU A 401 11.85 -16.85 13.03
C LEU A 401 12.56 -18.12 12.65
N ARG A 402 13.02 -18.22 11.39
CA ARG A 402 13.67 -19.40 10.84
C ARG A 402 14.81 -19.01 9.89
N LYS A 403 14.64 -19.16 8.58
CA LYS A 403 15.68 -18.89 7.59
C LYS A 403 15.96 -17.40 7.43
N ALA A 404 17.23 -17.05 7.36
CA ALA A 404 17.69 -15.69 7.05
C ALA A 404 19.06 -15.79 6.34
N TYR A 405 19.05 -15.96 5.01
CA TYR A 405 20.26 -16.31 4.26
C TYR A 405 20.72 -15.21 3.31
N GLY A 406 22.04 -15.02 3.27
CA GLY A 406 22.73 -14.20 2.29
C GLY A 406 22.27 -12.73 2.25
N GLY A 407 22.17 -12.17 1.04
CA GLY A 407 21.73 -10.80 0.84
C GLY A 407 20.31 -10.53 1.33
N ALA A 408 19.44 -11.53 1.31
CA ALA A 408 18.06 -11.36 1.79
C ALA A 408 17.99 -11.17 3.31
N TYR A 409 18.85 -11.82 4.09
CA TYR A 409 19.03 -11.50 5.53
C TYR A 409 19.36 -10.02 5.73
N ILE A 410 20.31 -9.49 4.94
CA ILE A 410 20.70 -8.09 5.07
C ILE A 410 19.52 -7.18 4.79
N VAL A 411 18.83 -7.41 3.67
CA VAL A 411 17.76 -6.54 3.15
C VAL A 411 16.53 -6.51 4.05
N MET A 412 16.21 -7.61 4.74
CA MET A 412 15.04 -7.71 5.61
C MET A 412 15.27 -7.06 6.98
N SER A 413 15.62 -5.77 6.98
CA SER A 413 15.76 -4.94 8.19
C SER A 413 16.79 -5.46 9.20
N SER A 414 17.94 -5.95 8.71
CA SER A 414 19.02 -6.39 9.60
C SER A 414 19.61 -5.26 10.44
N LYS A 415 20.32 -5.62 11.51
CA LYS A 415 21.08 -4.69 12.36
C LYS A 415 22.06 -3.85 11.53
N HIS A 416 22.64 -4.42 10.48
CA HIS A 416 23.64 -3.78 9.63
C HIS A 416 23.13 -2.60 8.81
N ILE A 417 21.81 -2.59 8.51
CA ILE A 417 21.14 -1.52 7.76
C ILE A 417 20.24 -0.66 8.65
N ARG A 418 20.72 -0.38 9.85
CA ARG A 418 20.07 0.50 10.83
C ARG A 418 18.80 -0.10 11.47
N GLY A 419 18.68 -1.42 11.56
CA GLY A 419 17.67 -2.08 12.41
C GLY A 419 17.94 -1.73 13.89
N ASP A 420 16.93 -1.20 14.61
CA ASP A 420 17.15 -0.72 15.99
C ASP A 420 17.21 -1.90 16.97
N VAL A 421 16.23 -2.79 16.93
CA VAL A 421 16.17 -3.98 17.77
C VAL A 421 15.94 -5.20 16.89
N ASN A 422 16.83 -6.19 17.01
CA ASN A 422 16.78 -7.42 16.24
C ASN A 422 16.74 -8.61 17.20
N TYR A 423 15.60 -9.31 17.22
CA TYR A 423 15.41 -10.56 17.95
C TYR A 423 15.51 -11.76 17.02
N ALA A 424 15.79 -12.91 17.59
CA ALA A 424 15.70 -14.18 16.89
C ALA A 424 14.96 -15.23 17.75
N TRP A 425 14.25 -16.14 17.11
CA TRP A 425 13.76 -17.35 17.77
C TRP A 425 14.88 -18.39 17.85
N PRO A 426 14.82 -19.37 18.74
CA PRO A 426 15.81 -20.45 18.82
C PRO A 426 15.94 -21.26 17.51
N THR A 427 14.89 -21.26 16.70
CA THR A 427 14.83 -21.91 15.36
C THR A 427 15.45 -21.09 14.24
N ALA A 428 15.97 -19.90 14.53
CA ALA A 428 16.53 -19.02 13.50
C ALA A 428 17.85 -19.57 12.96
N GLU A 429 17.98 -19.55 11.63
CA GLU A 429 19.17 -19.92 10.90
C GLU A 429 19.71 -18.69 10.16
N ILE A 430 20.74 -18.04 10.71
CA ILE A 430 21.31 -16.80 10.16
C ILE A 430 22.68 -17.13 9.57
N ALA A 431 22.79 -17.17 8.24
CA ALA A 431 24.00 -17.63 7.56
C ALA A 431 24.15 -17.03 6.15
N VAL A 432 25.32 -17.21 5.56
CA VAL A 432 25.56 -16.80 4.15
C VAL A 432 24.67 -17.58 3.18
N MET A 433 24.47 -18.87 3.44
CA MET A 433 23.57 -19.76 2.67
C MET A 433 23.13 -20.93 3.53
N GLY A 434 22.12 -21.67 3.10
CA GLY A 434 21.68 -22.89 3.77
C GLY A 434 22.78 -23.96 3.79
N ALA A 435 22.74 -24.84 4.79
CA ALA A 435 23.78 -25.84 5.04
C ALA A 435 24.09 -26.71 3.82
N SER A 436 23.08 -27.17 3.07
CA SER A 436 23.26 -27.97 1.87
C SER A 436 24.12 -27.27 0.81
N GLY A 437 23.75 -26.02 0.46
CA GLY A 437 24.54 -25.26 -0.50
C GLY A 437 25.95 -24.94 -0.01
N ALA A 438 26.11 -24.69 1.30
CA ALA A 438 27.43 -24.43 1.89
C ALA A 438 28.34 -25.67 1.78
N VAL A 439 27.81 -26.85 2.05
CA VAL A 439 28.56 -28.11 1.93
C VAL A 439 28.99 -28.39 0.49
N GLU A 440 28.10 -28.16 -0.47
CA GLU A 440 28.42 -28.29 -1.90
C GLU A 440 29.58 -27.38 -2.33
N VAL A 441 29.64 -26.16 -1.84
CA VAL A 441 30.70 -25.20 -2.17
C VAL A 441 31.99 -25.53 -1.42
N LEU A 442 31.92 -25.71 -0.09
CA LEU A 442 33.10 -25.89 0.76
C LEU A 442 33.80 -27.21 0.56
N HIS A 443 33.05 -28.26 0.22
CA HIS A 443 33.55 -29.63 0.09
C HIS A 443 33.48 -30.16 -1.35
N ALA A 444 33.38 -29.29 -2.36
CA ALA A 444 33.23 -29.65 -3.78
C ALA A 444 34.27 -30.72 -4.23
N LYS A 445 35.54 -30.53 -3.84
CA LYS A 445 36.63 -31.47 -4.18
C LYS A 445 36.43 -32.84 -3.52
N ALA A 446 36.05 -32.88 -2.25
CA ALA A 446 35.79 -34.12 -1.54
C ALA A 446 34.57 -34.85 -2.13
N LEU A 447 33.51 -34.12 -2.43
CA LEU A 447 32.28 -34.66 -3.02
C LEU A 447 32.47 -35.27 -4.41
N ALA A 448 33.42 -34.75 -5.18
CA ALA A 448 33.79 -35.29 -6.50
C ALA A 448 34.57 -36.62 -6.41
N GLY A 449 35.20 -36.94 -5.27
CA GLY A 449 35.97 -38.17 -5.06
C GLY A 449 35.18 -39.38 -4.57
N PHE A 450 33.87 -39.19 -4.24
CA PHE A 450 33.05 -40.30 -3.78
C PHE A 450 32.52 -41.16 -4.94
N GLU A 451 32.87 -42.44 -4.97
CA GLU A 451 32.30 -43.42 -5.90
C GLU A 451 30.98 -44.00 -5.36
N ASN A 452 30.88 -44.17 -4.03
CA ASN A 452 29.71 -44.73 -3.36
C ASN A 452 28.71 -43.62 -2.98
N LYS A 453 27.45 -43.74 -3.41
CA LYS A 453 26.37 -42.80 -3.11
C LYS A 453 26.01 -42.77 -1.62
N GLU A 454 26.06 -43.89 -0.92
CA GLU A 454 25.72 -43.96 0.51
C GLU A 454 26.77 -43.26 1.37
N ASP A 455 28.05 -43.45 1.06
CA ASP A 455 29.15 -42.79 1.77
C ASP A 455 29.16 -41.30 1.51
N LYS A 456 28.85 -40.89 0.26
CA LYS A 456 28.64 -39.48 -0.09
C LYS A 456 27.49 -38.86 0.71
N ALA A 457 26.36 -39.55 0.82
CA ALA A 457 25.19 -39.07 1.58
C ALA A 457 25.49 -38.91 3.09
N LYS A 458 26.22 -39.86 3.68
CA LYS A 458 26.68 -39.79 5.08
C LYS A 458 27.60 -38.60 5.31
N PHE A 459 28.59 -38.40 4.43
CA PHE A 459 29.51 -37.27 4.49
C PHE A 459 28.77 -35.92 4.38
N VAL A 460 27.84 -35.82 3.43
CA VAL A 460 27.01 -34.59 3.27
C VAL A 460 26.23 -34.32 4.55
N ALA A 461 25.53 -35.29 5.09
CA ALA A 461 24.74 -35.13 6.31
C ALA A 461 25.60 -34.71 7.51
N GLU A 462 26.79 -35.30 7.68
CA GLU A 462 27.75 -34.93 8.74
C GLU A 462 28.21 -33.47 8.58
N LYS A 463 28.58 -33.07 7.36
CA LYS A 463 29.06 -31.70 7.09
C LYS A 463 27.98 -30.67 7.13
N GLU A 464 26.74 -30.99 6.74
CA GLU A 464 25.59 -30.11 6.94
C GLU A 464 25.33 -29.87 8.43
N GLN A 465 25.38 -30.91 9.27
CA GLN A 465 25.21 -30.77 10.71
C GLN A 465 26.32 -29.92 11.32
N GLU A 466 27.59 -30.18 10.95
CA GLU A 466 28.73 -29.37 11.37
C GLU A 466 28.54 -27.87 11.00
N TYR A 467 28.06 -27.61 9.79
CA TYR A 467 27.78 -26.22 9.35
C TYR A 467 26.66 -25.58 10.12
N ARG A 468 25.57 -26.32 10.39
CA ARG A 468 24.45 -25.82 11.22
C ARG A 468 24.92 -25.46 12.61
N ASP A 469 25.65 -26.34 13.27
CA ASP A 469 26.15 -26.14 14.63
C ASP A 469 27.08 -24.93 14.74
N LYS A 470 27.88 -24.66 13.73
CA LYS A 470 28.85 -23.56 13.72
C LYS A 470 28.25 -22.23 13.27
N PHE A 471 27.39 -22.22 12.25
CA PHE A 471 27.02 -21.01 11.51
C PHE A 471 25.52 -20.79 11.39
N SER A 472 24.71 -21.82 11.20
CA SER A 472 23.27 -21.67 10.94
C SER A 472 22.46 -21.74 12.23
N ASN A 473 22.75 -20.85 13.17
CA ASN A 473 22.03 -20.73 14.44
C ASN A 473 22.04 -19.28 14.92
N PRO A 474 21.08 -18.86 15.78
CA PRO A 474 20.99 -17.49 16.22
C PRO A 474 22.14 -17.06 17.15
N TYR A 475 22.72 -18.00 17.88
CA TYR A 475 23.77 -17.72 18.88
C TYR A 475 25.07 -17.26 18.23
N ASN A 476 25.39 -17.75 17.02
CA ASN A 476 26.54 -17.27 16.28
C ASN A 476 26.40 -15.78 15.92
N ALA A 477 25.23 -15.35 15.43
CA ALA A 477 24.96 -13.95 15.15
C ALA A 477 24.90 -13.08 16.43
N ALA A 478 24.29 -13.60 17.49
CA ALA A 478 24.20 -12.93 18.80
C ALA A 478 25.58 -12.68 19.42
N ARG A 479 26.51 -13.62 19.27
CA ARG A 479 27.89 -13.48 19.76
C ARG A 479 28.64 -12.27 19.19
N TYR A 480 28.26 -11.83 17.98
CA TYR A 480 28.82 -10.62 17.35
C TYR A 480 27.98 -9.38 17.59
N GLY A 481 26.89 -9.47 18.35
CA GLY A 481 25.98 -8.34 18.59
C GLY A 481 25.07 -8.00 17.42
N TYR A 482 24.85 -8.93 16.48
CA TYR A 482 23.96 -8.75 15.33
C TYR A 482 22.49 -9.08 15.67
N ILE A 483 22.29 -9.80 16.76
CA ILE A 483 21.03 -10.10 17.40
C ILE A 483 21.09 -9.58 18.84
N ASP A 484 20.10 -8.80 19.27
CA ASP A 484 20.04 -8.21 20.60
C ASP A 484 19.62 -9.25 21.66
N ASP A 485 18.77 -10.21 21.27
CA ASP A 485 18.41 -11.33 22.14
C ASP A 485 17.81 -12.50 21.33
N VAL A 486 17.99 -13.71 21.86
CA VAL A 486 17.27 -14.91 21.40
C VAL A 486 16.09 -15.11 22.32
N ILE A 487 14.88 -14.97 21.78
CA ILE A 487 13.64 -14.90 22.56
C ILE A 487 12.80 -16.17 22.42
N GLU A 488 12.09 -16.54 23.48
CA GLU A 488 11.08 -17.61 23.43
C GLU A 488 9.93 -17.17 22.51
N PRO A 489 9.51 -17.98 21.50
CA PRO A 489 8.52 -17.56 20.50
C PRO A 489 7.21 -17.01 21.09
N ARG A 490 6.65 -17.67 22.11
CA ARG A 490 5.39 -17.21 22.75
C ARG A 490 5.47 -15.83 23.41
N ASN A 491 6.68 -15.32 23.68
CA ASN A 491 6.90 -14.00 24.28
C ASN A 491 7.08 -12.89 23.22
N THR A 492 6.97 -13.20 21.94
CA THR A 492 7.27 -12.25 20.84
C THR A 492 6.45 -10.97 20.96
N ARG A 493 5.14 -11.04 21.23
CA ARG A 493 4.29 -9.86 21.44
C ARG A 493 4.88 -8.91 22.49
N PHE A 494 5.11 -9.40 23.70
CA PHE A 494 5.66 -8.60 24.80
C PHE A 494 7.01 -7.95 24.43
N ARG A 495 7.90 -8.72 23.80
CA ARG A 495 9.23 -8.23 23.42
C ARG A 495 9.16 -7.15 22.34
N VAL A 496 8.28 -7.29 21.36
CA VAL A 496 8.06 -6.28 20.30
C VAL A 496 7.47 -5.00 20.90
N ILE A 497 6.46 -5.11 21.77
CA ILE A 497 5.86 -3.94 22.47
C ILE A 497 6.93 -3.19 23.25
N ARG A 498 7.73 -3.88 24.08
CA ARG A 498 8.79 -3.26 24.88
C ARG A 498 9.86 -2.58 24.03
N ALA A 499 10.21 -3.18 22.89
CA ALA A 499 11.13 -2.57 21.94
C ALA A 499 10.56 -1.28 21.33
N LEU A 500 9.30 -1.33 20.86
CA LEU A 500 8.62 -0.15 20.29
C LEU A 500 8.50 0.99 21.34
N GLU A 501 8.14 0.67 22.57
CA GLU A 501 8.08 1.66 23.67
C GLU A 501 9.44 2.32 23.92
N SER A 502 10.51 1.53 23.94
CA SER A 502 11.88 2.07 24.15
C SER A 502 12.32 3.00 23.01
N LEU A 503 11.76 2.81 21.82
CA LEU A 503 12.08 3.58 20.60
C LEU A 503 11.08 4.72 20.33
N ARG A 504 10.09 4.94 21.18
CA ARG A 504 8.99 5.90 20.97
C ARG A 504 9.50 7.33 20.67
N ASN A 505 10.61 7.71 21.28
CA ASN A 505 11.23 9.02 21.09
C ASN A 505 12.45 8.99 20.17
N LYS A 506 12.60 7.92 19.37
CA LYS A 506 13.71 7.83 18.42
C LYS A 506 13.71 9.02 17.48
N ARG A 507 14.88 9.65 17.35
CA ARG A 507 15.15 10.69 16.35
C ARG A 507 16.40 10.29 15.59
N LEU A 508 16.26 10.20 14.29
CA LEU A 508 17.33 9.86 13.38
C LEU A 508 17.18 10.71 12.13
N GLU A 509 18.22 11.44 11.79
CA GLU A 509 18.23 12.30 10.61
C GLU A 509 19.14 11.72 9.54
N ASN A 510 18.70 11.79 8.31
CA ASN A 510 19.52 11.49 7.14
C ASN A 510 20.33 12.73 6.73
N PRO A 511 21.47 12.55 6.06
CA PRO A 511 22.20 13.68 5.49
C PRO A 511 21.29 14.56 4.63
N ALA A 512 21.43 15.88 4.75
CA ALA A 512 20.66 16.83 3.95
C ALA A 512 20.93 16.62 2.44
N LYS A 513 19.86 16.59 1.65
CA LYS A 513 19.91 16.38 0.20
C LYS A 513 18.71 17.06 -0.47
N ARG A 514 18.81 17.36 -1.76
CA ARG A 514 17.67 17.92 -2.52
C ARG A 514 16.50 16.93 -2.60
N HIS A 515 16.82 15.69 -2.91
CA HIS A 515 15.94 14.51 -2.88
C HIS A 515 16.82 13.26 -2.88
N ASN A 516 16.26 12.11 -2.59
CA ASN A 516 17.00 10.86 -2.75
C ASN A 516 17.05 10.43 -4.24
N ASN A 517 17.99 9.55 -4.56
CA ASN A 517 18.15 8.94 -5.88
C ASN A 517 18.00 7.42 -5.74
N ILE A 518 16.79 7.01 -5.41
CA ILE A 518 16.45 5.59 -5.34
C ILE A 518 16.55 4.95 -6.73
N PRO A 519 17.09 3.73 -6.88
CA PRO A 519 17.12 3.03 -8.15
C PRO A 519 15.66 2.78 -8.60
N LEU A 520 15.25 3.37 -9.74
CA LEU A 520 13.88 3.33 -10.26
C LEU A 520 13.63 2.11 -11.16
#